data_901e2208e82fe233063e8575181e70c6
#
_entry.id   901e2208e82fe233063e8575181e70c6
#
_cell.length_a   1.000
_cell.length_b   1.000
_cell.length_c   1.000
_cell.angle_alpha   90.00
_cell.angle_beta   90.00
_cell.angle_gamma   90.00
#
_symmetry.space_group_name_H-M   'P 1'
#
loop_
_entity.id
_entity.type
_entity.pdbx_description
1 polymer ?
#
loop_
_entity_poly.entity_id
_entity_poly.type
_entity_poly.pdbx_seq_one_letter_code
_entity_poly.pdbx_strand_id
1 'polypeptide(L)'
;MFLKRKPLLSLGFGLLFLTGCVTVDPYDYTELRKSNPRSIVVIPPANNTVEINASYIFLSTISQPLAEKGYYVFPVSVIDHFLKENGMPTPEDMNTAPLDKIREHIGADAVLYVSIEDWGQKYQVLSSKTIVHSKLRLVDTRTGQLLWDTTAYAEYSSGDSGGGLVGALVSAVVEQVAGSMIDRTPLLSANANSAAINKPERGLIPGPYKTE
;
A
#
# COMPACT_ATOMS: atom_id res chain seq x y z
N MET A 1 -35.60 -50.55 -55.58
CA MET A 1 -35.55 -49.11 -55.35
C MET A 1 -34.69 -48.90 -54.12
N PHE A 2 -33.37 -48.65 -54.35
CA PHE A 2 -32.38 -48.62 -53.28
C PHE A 2 -32.11 -47.16 -52.85
N LEU A 3 -32.43 -46.82 -51.62
CA LEU A 3 -32.11 -45.52 -51.03
C LEU A 3 -30.67 -45.56 -50.46
N LYS A 4 -29.75 -44.80 -51.07
CA LYS A 4 -28.40 -44.59 -50.59
C LYS A 4 -28.41 -43.59 -49.40
N ARG A 5 -28.08 -44.08 -48.19
CA ARG A 5 -27.76 -43.23 -47.01
C ARG A 5 -26.36 -42.66 -47.20
N LYS A 6 -26.24 -41.32 -47.16
CA LYS A 6 -24.98 -40.60 -47.11
C LYS A 6 -24.53 -40.51 -45.63
N PRO A 7 -23.26 -40.74 -45.31
CA PRO A 7 -22.76 -40.48 -43.97
C PRO A 7 -22.56 -38.99 -43.73
N LEU A 8 -23.13 -38.49 -42.66
CA LEU A 8 -22.95 -37.10 -42.19
C LEU A 8 -21.57 -37.00 -41.51
N LEU A 9 -20.63 -36.30 -42.15
CA LEU A 9 -19.29 -36.08 -41.62
C LEU A 9 -19.38 -34.99 -40.56
N SER A 10 -19.32 -35.43 -39.27
CA SER A 10 -19.29 -34.58 -38.11
C SER A 10 -17.90 -33.87 -38.05
N LEU A 11 -17.86 -32.59 -38.43
CA LEU A 11 -16.70 -31.74 -38.32
C LEU A 11 -16.59 -31.25 -36.88
N GLY A 12 -15.82 -31.99 -36.02
CA GLY A 12 -15.50 -31.59 -34.65
C GLY A 12 -14.58 -30.37 -34.64
N PHE A 13 -15.14 -29.18 -34.41
CA PHE A 13 -14.40 -27.94 -34.22
C PHE A 13 -13.81 -27.95 -32.79
N GLY A 14 -12.56 -28.41 -32.65
CA GLY A 14 -11.81 -28.39 -31.39
C GLY A 14 -11.42 -26.94 -31.04
N LEU A 15 -12.13 -26.35 -30.07
CA LEU A 15 -11.77 -25.07 -29.48
C LEU A 15 -10.50 -25.25 -28.63
N LEU A 16 -9.33 -24.92 -29.19
CA LEU A 16 -8.07 -24.78 -28.44
C LEU A 16 -8.18 -23.54 -27.53
N PHE A 17 -8.47 -23.75 -26.25
CA PHE A 17 -8.31 -22.74 -25.20
C PHE A 17 -6.80 -22.50 -24.99
N LEU A 18 -6.25 -21.47 -25.63
CA LEU A 18 -4.94 -20.90 -25.31
C LEU A 18 -5.08 -20.15 -23.99
N THR A 19 -4.87 -20.83 -22.86
CA THR A 19 -4.66 -20.16 -21.57
C THR A 19 -3.29 -19.51 -21.60
N GLY A 20 -3.23 -18.26 -22.06
CA GLY A 20 -2.03 -17.43 -21.92
C GLY A 20 -1.81 -17.14 -20.45
N CYS A 21 -0.80 -17.76 -19.84
CA CYS A 21 -0.29 -17.32 -18.55
C CYS A 21 0.33 -15.93 -18.75
N VAL A 22 -0.30 -14.89 -18.21
CA VAL A 22 0.32 -13.57 -18.09
C VAL A 22 1.42 -13.70 -17.04
N THR A 23 2.67 -13.81 -17.48
CA THR A 23 3.83 -13.72 -16.59
C THR A 23 3.99 -12.25 -16.20
N VAL A 24 3.71 -11.92 -14.94
CA VAL A 24 4.05 -10.62 -14.37
C VAL A 24 5.54 -10.65 -14.07
N ASP A 25 6.30 -9.70 -14.62
CA ASP A 25 7.72 -9.59 -14.31
C ASP A 25 7.91 -9.39 -12.81
N PRO A 26 8.80 -10.16 -12.15
CA PRO A 26 9.07 -10.03 -10.73
C PRO A 26 9.63 -8.63 -10.42
N TYR A 27 9.26 -8.09 -9.24
CA TYR A 27 9.78 -6.79 -8.81
C TYR A 27 11.29 -6.83 -8.61
N ASP A 28 12.00 -5.82 -9.10
CA ASP A 28 13.47 -5.72 -8.98
C ASP A 28 13.87 -5.18 -7.60
N TYR A 29 14.40 -6.05 -6.75
CA TYR A 29 14.92 -5.71 -5.42
C TYR A 29 16.44 -5.47 -5.39
N THR A 30 17.10 -5.33 -6.52
CA THR A 30 18.56 -5.21 -6.61
C THR A 30 19.10 -4.07 -5.75
N GLU A 31 18.54 -2.87 -5.89
CA GLU A 31 18.98 -1.69 -5.13
C GLU A 31 18.64 -1.81 -3.64
N LEU A 32 17.50 -2.39 -3.28
CA LEU A 32 17.13 -2.62 -1.88
C LEU A 32 18.09 -3.61 -1.19
N ARG A 33 18.42 -4.70 -1.86
CA ARG A 33 19.40 -5.70 -1.33
C ARG A 33 20.79 -5.13 -1.21
N LYS A 34 21.22 -4.32 -2.18
CA LYS A 34 22.54 -3.65 -2.19
C LYS A 34 22.64 -2.59 -1.07
N SER A 35 21.60 -1.79 -0.87
CA SER A 35 21.54 -0.79 0.18
C SER A 35 21.44 -1.44 1.56
N ASN A 36 20.65 -2.51 1.69
CA ASN A 36 20.35 -3.26 2.91
C ASN A 36 20.07 -2.33 4.11
N PRO A 37 19.07 -1.44 4.03
CA PRO A 37 18.77 -0.47 5.08
C PRO A 37 18.31 -1.19 6.35
N ARG A 38 18.78 -0.74 7.51
CA ARG A 38 18.41 -1.27 8.82
C ARG A 38 17.29 -0.47 9.47
N SER A 39 17.25 0.82 9.14
CA SER A 39 16.34 1.79 9.74
C SER A 39 15.59 2.59 8.69
N ILE A 40 14.32 2.87 8.99
CA ILE A 40 13.42 3.64 8.14
C ILE A 40 12.85 4.80 8.94
N VAL A 41 13.01 6.01 8.44
CA VAL A 41 12.23 7.16 8.90
C VAL A 41 11.04 7.35 7.97
N VAL A 42 9.85 7.51 8.54
CA VAL A 42 8.63 7.83 7.79
C VAL A 42 8.39 9.33 7.88
N ILE A 43 8.42 10.01 6.75
CA ILE A 43 8.08 11.43 6.67
C ILE A 43 6.55 11.56 6.64
N PRO A 44 5.97 12.53 7.38
CA PRO A 44 4.54 12.81 7.30
C PRO A 44 4.07 12.91 5.85
N PRO A 45 3.02 12.16 5.46
CA PRO A 45 2.56 12.08 4.08
C PRO A 45 2.15 13.42 3.50
N ALA A 46 2.58 13.71 2.28
CA ALA A 46 1.95 14.74 1.46
C ALA A 46 0.50 14.33 1.17
N ASN A 47 -0.44 15.25 1.39
CA ASN A 47 -1.86 14.95 1.33
C ASN A 47 -2.54 15.69 0.17
N ASN A 48 -2.87 14.97 -0.90
CA ASN A 48 -3.56 15.51 -2.08
C ASN A 48 -5.10 15.47 -1.94
N THR A 49 -5.62 15.29 -0.71
CA THR A 49 -7.06 15.16 -0.46
C THR A 49 -7.57 16.29 0.46
N VAL A 50 -8.86 16.38 0.61
CA VAL A 50 -9.52 17.36 1.53
C VAL A 50 -9.58 16.87 2.99
N GLU A 51 -9.16 15.61 3.25
CA GLU A 51 -9.25 15.00 4.58
C GLU A 51 -8.03 15.37 5.43
N ILE A 52 -8.20 16.34 6.31
CA ILE A 52 -7.11 16.92 7.11
C ILE A 52 -6.38 15.88 7.97
N ASN A 53 -7.08 14.88 8.48
CA ASN A 53 -6.53 13.86 9.37
C ASN A 53 -5.86 12.69 8.62
N ALA A 54 -5.90 12.64 7.30
CA ALA A 54 -5.42 11.52 6.51
C ALA A 54 -3.94 11.20 6.80
N SER A 55 -3.07 12.21 6.84
CA SER A 55 -1.64 12.05 7.11
C SER A 55 -1.37 11.45 8.49
N TYR A 56 -2.08 11.89 9.53
CA TYR A 56 -1.90 11.38 10.90
C TYR A 56 -2.46 9.96 11.08
N ILE A 57 -3.59 9.66 10.42
CA ILE A 57 -4.15 8.29 10.41
C ILE A 57 -3.18 7.35 9.70
N PHE A 58 -2.62 7.75 8.56
CA PHE A 58 -1.61 6.96 7.86
C PHE A 58 -0.39 6.69 8.76
N LEU A 59 0.18 7.72 9.40
CA LEU A 59 1.34 7.60 10.29
C LEU A 59 1.08 6.65 11.46
N SER A 60 -0.14 6.64 12.01
CA SER A 60 -0.50 5.75 13.12
C SER A 60 -0.53 4.27 12.75
N THR A 61 -0.64 3.95 11.46
CA THR A 61 -0.88 2.58 10.97
C THR A 61 0.29 1.98 10.19
N ILE A 62 1.27 2.78 9.74
CA ILE A 62 2.38 2.30 8.90
C ILE A 62 3.54 1.69 9.69
N SER A 63 3.76 2.15 10.93
CA SER A 63 4.94 1.74 11.71
C SER A 63 4.94 0.26 12.05
N GLN A 64 3.77 -0.30 12.39
CA GLN A 64 3.64 -1.71 12.77
C GLN A 64 4.05 -2.66 11.65
N PRO A 65 3.48 -2.63 10.43
CA PRO A 65 3.85 -3.58 9.38
C PRO A 65 5.31 -3.45 8.94
N LEU A 66 5.92 -2.26 9.01
CA LEU A 66 7.35 -2.08 8.76
C LEU A 66 8.22 -2.74 9.84
N ALA A 67 7.86 -2.56 11.11
CA ALA A 67 8.58 -3.18 12.23
C ALA A 67 8.44 -4.71 12.21
N GLU A 68 7.25 -5.23 11.94
CA GLU A 68 6.99 -6.68 11.77
C GLU A 68 7.76 -7.27 10.58
N LYS A 69 8.09 -6.44 9.58
CA LYS A 69 8.94 -6.84 8.45
C LYS A 69 10.41 -6.91 8.82
N GLY A 70 10.80 -6.42 10.01
CA GLY A 70 12.16 -6.48 10.57
C GLY A 70 13.00 -5.24 10.29
N TYR A 71 12.38 -4.08 10.17
CA TYR A 71 13.08 -2.79 10.10
C TYR A 71 12.94 -2.03 11.42
N TYR A 72 13.98 -1.29 11.82
CA TYR A 72 13.82 -0.29 12.85
C TYR A 72 13.08 0.92 12.28
N VAL A 73 11.96 1.28 12.89
CA VAL A 73 11.16 2.44 12.48
C VAL A 73 11.29 3.53 13.53
N PHE A 74 11.74 4.70 13.10
CA PHE A 74 11.82 5.86 13.99
C PHE A 74 10.41 6.26 14.48
N PRO A 75 10.24 6.65 15.76
CA PRO A 75 8.94 7.05 16.28
C PRO A 75 8.37 8.23 15.48
N VAL A 76 7.26 8.02 14.78
CA VAL A 76 6.70 8.98 13.81
C VAL A 76 6.34 10.32 14.43
N SER A 77 5.87 10.34 15.68
CA SER A 77 5.55 11.58 16.42
C SER A 77 6.79 12.39 16.77
N VAL A 78 7.92 11.73 17.06
CA VAL A 78 9.20 12.40 17.33
C VAL A 78 9.73 13.03 16.07
N ILE A 79 9.64 12.33 14.94
CA ILE A 79 10.07 12.84 13.63
C ILE A 79 9.23 14.03 13.19
N ASP A 80 7.90 13.93 13.30
CA ASP A 80 7.00 15.05 12.99
C ASP A 80 7.34 16.30 13.82
N HIS A 81 7.51 16.13 15.12
CA HIS A 81 7.90 17.23 16.01
C HIS A 81 9.26 17.80 15.67
N PHE A 82 10.26 16.93 15.46
CA PHE A 82 11.63 17.37 15.11
C PHE A 82 11.65 18.19 13.82
N LEU A 83 10.93 17.77 12.79
CA LEU A 83 10.87 18.50 11.52
C LEU A 83 10.18 19.85 11.66
N LYS A 84 9.09 19.92 12.44
CA LYS A 84 8.40 21.19 12.75
C LYS A 84 9.30 22.19 13.46
N GLU A 85 10.03 21.77 14.49
CA GLU A 85 10.99 22.60 15.24
C GLU A 85 12.16 23.07 14.35
N ASN A 86 12.47 22.37 13.27
CA ASN A 86 13.50 22.73 12.30
C ASN A 86 12.97 23.51 11.08
N GLY A 87 11.80 24.15 11.20
CA GLY A 87 11.27 25.08 10.21
C GLY A 87 10.52 24.43 9.05
N MET A 88 10.07 23.19 9.21
CA MET A 88 9.23 22.45 8.26
C MET A 88 7.86 22.19 8.88
N PRO A 89 6.95 23.20 8.95
CA PRO A 89 5.71 23.09 9.69
C PRO A 89 4.64 22.21 9.03
N THR A 90 4.74 22.01 7.72
CA THR A 90 3.75 21.24 6.95
C THR A 90 4.34 19.93 6.39
N PRO A 91 3.51 18.90 6.13
CA PRO A 91 3.97 17.68 5.44
C PRO A 91 4.63 17.97 4.10
N GLU A 92 4.17 18.97 3.36
CA GLU A 92 4.73 19.39 2.09
C GLU A 92 6.17 19.91 2.28
N ASP A 93 6.41 20.76 3.28
CA ASP A 93 7.76 21.24 3.63
C ASP A 93 8.65 20.06 4.05
N MET A 94 8.15 19.17 4.91
CA MET A 94 8.89 18.00 5.42
C MET A 94 9.36 17.08 4.29
N ASN A 95 8.55 16.93 3.24
CA ASN A 95 8.89 16.12 2.07
C ASN A 95 9.99 16.76 1.19
N THR A 96 10.36 18.00 1.44
CA THR A 96 11.51 18.69 0.79
C THR A 96 12.82 18.59 1.57
N ALA A 97 12.80 17.98 2.76
CA ALA A 97 13.98 17.85 3.62
C ALA A 97 15.14 17.16 2.87
N PRO A 98 16.36 17.76 2.85
CA PRO A 98 17.50 17.16 2.18
C PRO A 98 17.89 15.81 2.83
N LEU A 99 18.14 14.79 2.02
CA LEU A 99 18.46 13.43 2.49
C LEU A 99 19.74 13.38 3.34
N ASP A 100 20.74 14.20 3.02
CA ASP A 100 21.97 14.33 3.79
C ASP A 100 21.69 14.86 5.20
N LYS A 101 20.77 15.82 5.36
CA LYS A 101 20.34 16.34 6.66
C LYS A 101 19.53 15.32 7.47
N ILE A 102 18.65 14.59 6.82
CA ILE A 102 17.92 13.48 7.46
C ILE A 102 18.93 12.44 7.99
N ARG A 103 19.93 12.10 7.19
CA ARG A 103 20.98 11.17 7.59
C ARG A 103 21.86 11.71 8.72
N GLU A 104 22.27 12.97 8.64
CA GLU A 104 23.15 13.64 9.61
C GLU A 104 22.48 13.74 11.00
N HIS A 105 21.22 14.17 11.05
CA HIS A 105 20.54 14.53 12.29
C HIS A 105 19.63 13.42 12.85
N ILE A 106 19.05 12.58 12.01
CA ILE A 106 18.18 11.47 12.43
C ILE A 106 18.92 10.14 12.40
N GLY A 107 19.88 9.97 11.48
CA GLY A 107 20.66 8.73 11.36
C GLY A 107 19.94 7.61 10.62
N ALA A 108 18.86 7.88 9.89
CA ALA A 108 18.10 6.89 9.15
C ALA A 108 18.85 6.40 7.91
N ASP A 109 18.82 5.09 7.63
CA ASP A 109 19.38 4.52 6.40
C ASP A 109 18.49 4.78 5.18
N ALA A 110 17.16 4.77 5.39
CA ALA A 110 16.20 5.04 4.33
C ALA A 110 15.06 5.93 4.81
N VAL A 111 14.46 6.66 3.85
CA VAL A 111 13.26 7.48 4.05
C VAL A 111 12.09 6.84 3.32
N LEU A 112 10.98 6.69 4.01
CA LEU A 112 9.70 6.38 3.39
C LEU A 112 8.93 7.67 3.11
N TYR A 113 8.86 8.03 1.84
CA TYR A 113 8.00 9.10 1.34
C TYR A 113 6.64 8.54 0.98
N VAL A 114 5.60 9.28 1.32
CA VAL A 114 4.21 8.87 1.07
C VAL A 114 3.42 10.03 0.49
N SER A 115 2.63 9.73 -0.54
CA SER A 115 1.66 10.63 -1.12
C SER A 115 0.27 10.02 -1.00
N ILE A 116 -0.63 10.70 -0.29
CA ILE A 116 -2.03 10.31 -0.16
C ILE A 116 -2.78 10.84 -1.39
N GLU A 117 -3.32 9.92 -2.20
CA GLU A 117 -3.95 10.24 -3.48
C GLU A 117 -5.48 10.31 -3.37
N ASP A 118 -6.08 9.45 -2.54
CA ASP A 118 -7.52 9.48 -2.24
C ASP A 118 -7.78 8.98 -0.82
N TRP A 119 -8.72 9.62 -0.12
CA TRP A 119 -8.99 9.32 1.26
C TRP A 119 -10.41 9.72 1.67
N GLY A 120 -10.97 8.98 2.63
CA GLY A 120 -12.21 9.33 3.28
C GLY A 120 -13.46 8.76 2.63
N GLN A 121 -14.59 9.27 3.08
CA GLN A 121 -15.90 8.78 2.67
C GLN A 121 -16.40 9.51 1.42
N LYS A 122 -16.80 8.74 0.41
CA LYS A 122 -17.43 9.24 -0.83
C LYS A 122 -18.89 8.85 -0.84
N TYR A 123 -19.77 9.82 -0.90
CA TYR A 123 -21.20 9.60 -1.00
C TYR A 123 -21.62 9.45 -2.45
N GLN A 124 -22.31 8.38 -2.76
CA GLN A 124 -22.98 8.14 -4.04
C GLN A 124 -24.49 8.07 -3.81
N VAL A 125 -25.28 8.25 -4.86
CA VAL A 125 -26.76 8.36 -4.75
C VAL A 125 -27.42 7.15 -4.06
N LEU A 126 -26.84 5.96 -4.18
CA LEU A 126 -27.41 4.71 -3.62
C LEU A 126 -26.46 3.97 -2.66
N SER A 127 -25.23 4.45 -2.45
CA SER A 127 -24.24 3.78 -1.59
C SER A 127 -23.25 4.79 -1.04
N SER A 128 -22.57 4.44 0.04
CA SER A 128 -21.39 5.16 0.52
C SER A 128 -20.15 4.27 0.38
N LYS A 129 -19.05 4.89 0.00
CA LYS A 129 -17.77 4.24 -0.22
C LYS A 129 -16.70 4.94 0.62
N THR A 130 -15.93 4.19 1.41
CA THR A 130 -14.75 4.71 2.10
C THR A 130 -13.52 4.20 1.39
N ILE A 131 -12.58 5.10 1.08
CA ILE A 131 -11.35 4.78 0.31
C ILE A 131 -10.13 5.23 1.11
N VAL A 132 -9.07 4.43 1.00
CA VAL A 132 -7.70 4.76 1.38
C VAL A 132 -6.79 4.40 0.22
N HIS A 133 -6.10 5.40 -0.34
CA HIS A 133 -5.19 5.22 -1.47
C HIS A 133 -3.94 6.07 -1.27
N SER A 134 -2.79 5.43 -1.15
CA SER A 134 -1.50 6.09 -0.95
C SER A 134 -0.41 5.44 -1.78
N LYS A 135 0.51 6.25 -2.30
CA LYS A 135 1.75 5.80 -2.97
C LYS A 135 2.90 5.87 -1.99
N LEU A 136 3.68 4.81 -1.90
CA LEU A 136 4.81 4.66 -1.00
C LEU A 136 6.10 4.54 -1.81
N ARG A 137 7.15 5.25 -1.39
CA ARG A 137 8.48 5.22 -2.01
C ARG A 137 9.56 5.18 -0.94
N LEU A 138 10.34 4.12 -0.88
CA LEU A 138 11.49 3.97 0.01
C LEU A 138 12.76 4.42 -0.72
N VAL A 139 13.48 5.37 -0.15
CA VAL A 139 14.65 6.00 -0.77
C VAL A 139 15.85 5.89 0.18
N ASP A 140 17.01 5.52 -0.34
CA ASP A 140 18.28 5.47 0.41
C ASP A 140 18.76 6.90 0.75
N THR A 141 19.07 7.15 2.02
CA THR A 141 19.52 8.49 2.47
C THR A 141 20.93 8.87 2.00
N ARG A 142 21.77 7.89 1.64
CA ARG A 142 23.16 8.13 1.20
C ARG A 142 23.25 8.47 -0.28
N THR A 143 22.42 7.79 -1.08
CA THR A 143 22.55 7.82 -2.55
C THR A 143 21.38 8.52 -3.23
N GLY A 144 20.24 8.68 -2.55
CA GLY A 144 18.98 9.14 -3.14
C GLY A 144 18.32 8.10 -4.06
N GLN A 145 18.85 6.87 -4.09
CA GLN A 145 18.32 5.81 -4.95
C GLN A 145 16.98 5.30 -4.45
N LEU A 146 16.03 5.12 -5.35
CA LEU A 146 14.76 4.44 -5.06
C LEU A 146 15.07 2.96 -4.76
N LEU A 147 14.72 2.51 -3.57
CA LEU A 147 14.93 1.14 -3.12
C LEU A 147 13.70 0.25 -3.35
N TRP A 148 12.53 0.83 -3.17
CA TRP A 148 11.26 0.11 -3.30
C TRP A 148 10.11 1.10 -3.41
N ASP A 149 9.07 0.70 -4.15
CA ASP A 149 7.83 1.44 -4.25
C ASP A 149 6.62 0.52 -4.31
N THR A 150 5.49 1.02 -3.83
CA THR A 150 4.21 0.32 -3.89
C THR A 150 3.04 1.27 -3.73
N THR A 151 1.84 0.72 -3.87
CA THR A 151 0.58 1.41 -3.59
C THR A 151 -0.16 0.68 -2.46
N ALA A 152 -0.53 1.41 -1.41
CA ALA A 152 -1.44 0.96 -0.38
C ALA A 152 -2.86 1.38 -0.78
N TYR A 153 -3.76 0.40 -0.93
CA TYR A 153 -5.13 0.64 -1.33
C TYR A 153 -6.07 -0.27 -0.58
N ALA A 154 -7.13 0.32 -0.03
CA ALA A 154 -8.29 -0.40 0.50
C ALA A 154 -9.55 0.42 0.27
N GLU A 155 -10.66 -0.26 0.05
CA GLU A 155 -11.96 0.38 -0.02
C GLU A 155 -13.03 -0.46 0.68
N TYR A 156 -14.03 0.21 1.20
CA TYR A 156 -15.24 -0.37 1.75
C TYR A 156 -16.45 0.29 1.11
N SER A 157 -17.40 -0.51 0.62
CA SER A 157 -18.68 -0.04 0.07
C SER A 157 -19.84 -0.60 0.87
N SER A 158 -20.79 0.24 1.27
CA SER A 158 -21.98 -0.17 2.02
C SER A 158 -23.03 -0.93 1.20
N GLY A 159 -22.84 -1.05 -0.11
CA GLY A 159 -23.81 -1.67 -1.04
C GLY A 159 -23.33 -2.97 -1.68
N ASP A 160 -22.12 -3.42 -1.42
CA ASP A 160 -21.53 -4.56 -2.11
C ASP A 160 -21.34 -5.77 -1.19
N SER A 161 -22.26 -6.74 -1.31
CA SER A 161 -22.16 -8.05 -0.65
C SER A 161 -21.16 -8.99 -1.36
N GLY A 162 -20.42 -8.51 -2.36
CA GLY A 162 -19.62 -9.30 -3.29
C GLY A 162 -18.18 -8.85 -3.44
N GLY A 163 -17.58 -8.21 -2.44
CA GLY A 163 -16.18 -7.81 -2.49
C GLY A 163 -15.23 -8.99 -2.68
N GLY A 164 -14.30 -8.88 -3.64
CA GLY A 164 -13.24 -9.88 -3.86
C GLY A 164 -12.43 -10.18 -2.59
N LEU A 165 -11.51 -11.15 -2.63
CA LEU A 165 -10.74 -11.67 -1.48
C LEU A 165 -10.17 -10.61 -0.51
N VAL A 166 -9.81 -9.42 -1.01
CA VAL A 166 -9.34 -8.30 -0.19
C VAL A 166 -10.50 -7.60 0.53
N GLY A 167 -11.67 -7.50 -0.11
CA GLY A 167 -12.89 -6.96 0.49
C GLY A 167 -13.47 -7.87 1.57
N ALA A 168 -13.38 -9.19 1.42
CA ALA A 168 -13.91 -10.17 2.37
C ALA A 168 -13.15 -10.17 3.72
N LEU A 169 -11.83 -9.94 3.71
CA LEU A 169 -11.04 -9.82 4.95
C LEU A 169 -11.36 -8.52 5.70
N VAL A 170 -11.67 -7.44 4.99
CA VAL A 170 -12.04 -6.15 5.59
C VAL A 170 -13.48 -6.19 6.10
N SER A 171 -14.41 -6.81 5.37
CA SER A 171 -15.83 -6.88 5.77
C SER A 171 -16.04 -7.71 7.04
N ALA A 172 -15.37 -8.84 7.21
CA ALA A 172 -15.52 -9.70 8.39
C ALA A 172 -15.14 -9.02 9.72
N VAL A 173 -14.19 -8.08 9.70
CA VAL A 173 -13.80 -7.33 10.89
C VAL A 173 -14.69 -6.09 11.10
N VAL A 174 -15.20 -5.50 10.02
CA VAL A 174 -15.97 -4.25 10.04
C VAL A 174 -17.45 -4.48 10.38
N GLU A 175 -18.02 -5.63 10.06
CA GLU A 175 -19.40 -5.96 10.41
C GLU A 175 -19.64 -6.11 11.92
N GLN A 176 -18.60 -6.41 12.70
CA GLN A 176 -18.70 -6.47 14.17
C GLN A 176 -18.80 -5.08 14.83
N VAL A 177 -18.52 -4.01 14.10
CA VAL A 177 -18.61 -2.62 14.59
C VAL A 177 -19.76 -1.92 13.85
N ALA A 178 -20.98 -2.37 14.11
CA ALA A 178 -22.19 -1.84 13.49
C ALA A 178 -22.52 -0.43 14.00
N GLY A 179 -22.34 0.57 13.13
CA GLY A 179 -22.83 1.93 13.34
C GLY A 179 -22.45 2.83 12.17
N SER A 180 -23.42 3.40 11.50
CA SER A 180 -23.25 4.27 10.31
C SER A 180 -22.55 5.61 10.59
N MET A 181 -21.98 5.81 11.79
CA MET A 181 -21.27 7.02 12.21
C MET A 181 -19.79 6.78 12.57
N ILE A 182 -19.24 5.58 12.35
CA ILE A 182 -17.87 5.28 12.74
C ILE A 182 -16.95 5.57 11.54
N ASP A 183 -15.93 6.39 11.78
CA ASP A 183 -14.84 6.58 10.84
C ASP A 183 -14.07 5.26 10.64
N ARG A 184 -14.16 4.70 9.44
CA ARG A 184 -13.52 3.45 9.05
C ARG A 184 -12.11 3.63 8.48
N THR A 185 -11.70 4.87 8.26
CA THR A 185 -10.41 5.15 7.62
C THR A 185 -9.21 4.62 8.40
N PRO A 186 -9.16 4.62 9.76
CA PRO A 186 -8.04 4.02 10.48
C PRO A 186 -7.87 2.52 10.23
N LEU A 187 -8.97 1.76 10.24
CA LEU A 187 -8.95 0.33 9.98
C LEU A 187 -8.56 0.02 8.52
N LEU A 188 -9.14 0.76 7.57
CA LEU A 188 -8.80 0.63 6.16
C LEU A 188 -7.34 0.99 5.89
N SER A 189 -6.81 2.02 6.54
CA SER A 189 -5.41 2.42 6.47
C SER A 189 -4.48 1.32 6.99
N ALA A 190 -4.78 0.73 8.15
CA ALA A 190 -4.01 -0.38 8.71
C ALA A 190 -3.98 -1.58 7.75
N ASN A 191 -5.12 -1.95 7.21
CA ASN A 191 -5.24 -3.06 6.25
C ASN A 191 -4.51 -2.77 4.94
N ALA A 192 -4.67 -1.56 4.38
CA ALA A 192 -4.00 -1.13 3.16
C ALA A 192 -2.48 -1.16 3.31
N ASN A 193 -1.96 -0.62 4.42
CA ASN A 193 -0.54 -0.58 4.72
C ASN A 193 0.04 -1.98 4.93
N SER A 194 -0.64 -2.82 5.72
CA SER A 194 -0.22 -4.20 5.93
C SER A 194 -0.24 -5.00 4.62
N ALA A 195 -1.29 -4.88 3.82
CA ALA A 195 -1.40 -5.54 2.52
C ALA A 195 -0.30 -5.08 1.55
N ALA A 196 0.00 -3.79 1.49
CA ALA A 196 1.04 -3.23 0.63
C ALA A 196 2.45 -3.72 1.00
N ILE A 197 2.78 -3.70 2.30
CA ILE A 197 4.07 -4.16 2.84
C ILE A 197 4.25 -5.68 2.66
N ASN A 198 3.17 -6.47 2.77
CA ASN A 198 3.22 -7.92 2.71
C ASN A 198 2.75 -8.49 1.36
N LYS A 199 2.54 -7.64 0.35
CA LYS A 199 2.05 -8.07 -0.96
C LYS A 199 2.96 -9.16 -1.55
N PRO A 200 2.41 -10.31 -2.00
CA PRO A 200 3.19 -11.30 -2.74
C PRO A 200 3.91 -10.66 -3.92
N GLU A 201 5.14 -11.08 -4.18
CA GLU A 201 5.98 -10.70 -5.34
C GLU A 201 6.38 -9.21 -5.43
N ARG A 202 5.71 -8.29 -4.71
CA ARG A 202 6.02 -6.85 -4.74
C ARG A 202 6.10 -6.20 -3.36
N GLY A 203 5.82 -6.92 -2.29
CA GLY A 203 5.92 -6.41 -0.92
C GLY A 203 7.36 -6.12 -0.53
N LEU A 204 7.53 -5.43 0.58
CA LEU A 204 8.87 -5.18 1.11
C LEU A 204 9.50 -6.49 1.55
N ILE A 205 10.76 -6.74 1.18
CA ILE A 205 11.49 -7.95 1.62
C ILE A 205 11.81 -7.86 3.13
N PRO A 206 12.04 -9.00 3.82
CA PRO A 206 12.43 -8.99 5.22
C PRO A 206 13.65 -8.13 5.49
N GLY A 207 13.56 -7.28 6.50
CA GLY A 207 14.65 -6.45 6.96
C GLY A 207 15.62 -7.20 7.89
N PRO A 208 16.76 -6.57 8.25
CA PRO A 208 17.85 -7.21 9.01
C PRO A 208 17.49 -7.68 10.42
N TYR A 209 16.39 -7.18 11.00
CA TYR A 209 15.93 -7.55 12.35
C TYR A 209 14.76 -8.54 12.34
N LYS A 210 14.40 -9.09 11.17
CA LYS A 210 13.38 -10.14 11.10
C LYS A 210 13.92 -11.41 11.75
N THR A 211 13.35 -11.77 12.87
CA THR A 211 13.57 -13.10 13.47
C THR A 211 12.69 -14.12 12.76
N GLU A 212 13.23 -15.31 12.53
CA GLU A 212 12.50 -16.46 11.97
C GLU A 212 11.37 -16.94 12.87
#